data_31c5bef2d8cd4ae30d4f7eb5f3a98d95
#
_entry.id   31c5bef2d8cd4ae30d4f7eb5f3a98d95
#
_cell.length_a   1.000
_cell.length_b   1.000
_cell.length_c   1.000
_cell.angle_alpha   90.00
_cell.angle_beta   90.00
_cell.angle_gamma   90.00
#
_symmetry.space_group_name_H-M   'P 1'
#
loop_
_entity.id
_entity.type
_entity.pdbx_description
1 polymer ?
#
loop_
_entity_poly.entity_id
_entity_poly.type
_entity_poly.pdbx_seq_one_letter_code
_entity_poly.pdbx_strand_id
1 'polypeptide(L)'
;MNRGEILDTAKHCVTVDRAATHGDAERNFAHIARVWSARIGVTITPEQVCILMDDVKSARAWGNPKHADNWVDKCGYAACGGEIATEGKDA
;
A
#
# COMPACT_ATOMS: atom_id res chain seq x y z
N MET A 1 14.26 -0.70 -14.54
CA MET A 1 14.50 0.26 -13.44
C MET A 1 15.53 -0.29 -12.47
N ASN A 2 16.46 0.56 -12.03
CA ASN A 2 17.35 0.17 -10.94
C ASN A 2 16.66 0.38 -9.59
N ARG A 3 17.31 -0.04 -8.49
CA ARG A 3 16.68 0.03 -7.16
C ARG A 3 16.35 1.45 -6.70
N GLY A 4 17.22 2.42 -7.05
CA GLY A 4 16.97 3.81 -6.72
C GLY A 4 15.76 4.37 -7.45
N GLU A 5 15.61 4.03 -8.74
CA GLU A 5 14.46 4.45 -9.54
C GLU A 5 13.15 3.84 -9.02
N ILE A 6 13.19 2.57 -8.60
CA ILE A 6 12.01 1.93 -8.00
C ILE A 6 11.58 2.67 -6.74
N LEU A 7 12.53 2.98 -5.86
CA LEU A 7 12.23 3.70 -4.61
C LEU A 7 11.74 5.12 -4.88
N ASP A 8 12.37 5.84 -5.81
CA ASP A 8 11.96 7.20 -6.17
C ASP A 8 10.57 7.21 -6.80
N THR A 9 10.29 6.26 -7.67
CA THR A 9 8.96 6.14 -8.29
C THR A 9 7.90 5.84 -7.24
N ALA A 10 8.18 4.93 -6.31
CA ALA A 10 7.27 4.61 -5.21
C ALA A 10 7.01 5.84 -4.35
N LYS A 11 8.06 6.60 -4.01
CA LYS A 11 7.93 7.83 -3.26
C LYS A 11 6.99 8.82 -3.96
N HIS A 12 7.20 9.03 -5.26
CA HIS A 12 6.36 9.93 -6.05
C HIS A 12 4.89 9.46 -6.06
N CYS A 13 4.67 8.17 -6.26
CA CYS A 13 3.32 7.60 -6.29
C CYS A 13 2.55 7.84 -4.98
N VAL A 14 3.18 7.60 -3.83
CA VAL A 14 2.48 7.70 -2.55
C VAL A 14 2.40 9.13 -2.02
N THR A 15 3.30 10.02 -2.44
CA THR A 15 3.31 11.40 -1.93
C THR A 15 2.65 12.40 -2.86
N VAL A 16 2.57 12.12 -4.15
CA VAL A 16 2.03 13.04 -5.16
C VAL A 16 0.85 12.45 -5.90
N ASP A 17 1.08 11.37 -6.65
CA ASP A 17 0.07 10.81 -7.57
C ASP A 17 -1.14 10.28 -6.83
N ARG A 18 -0.94 9.54 -5.73
CA ARG A 18 -2.04 8.96 -4.97
C ARG A 18 -2.90 10.05 -4.34
N ALA A 19 -2.28 11.07 -3.78
CA ALA A 19 -3.01 12.20 -3.19
C ALA A 19 -3.87 12.92 -4.23
N ALA A 20 -3.36 13.06 -5.46
CA ALA A 20 -4.07 13.74 -6.53
C ALA A 20 -5.26 12.93 -7.07
N THR A 21 -5.17 11.60 -7.08
CA THR A 21 -6.17 10.74 -7.73
C THR A 21 -7.11 10.03 -6.75
N HIS A 22 -6.63 9.71 -5.55
CA HIS A 22 -7.37 8.90 -4.55
C HIS A 22 -7.59 9.61 -3.22
N GLY A 23 -7.09 10.83 -3.06
CA GLY A 23 -7.21 11.59 -1.83
C GLY A 23 -6.29 11.07 -0.72
N ASP A 24 -6.75 11.18 0.52
CA ASP A 24 -5.98 10.81 1.71
C ASP A 24 -5.80 9.29 1.78
N ALA A 25 -4.55 8.84 1.73
CA ALA A 25 -4.21 7.41 1.77
C ALA A 25 -4.64 6.76 3.09
N GLU A 26 -4.42 7.45 4.22
CA GLU A 26 -4.78 6.92 5.54
C GLU A 26 -6.28 6.71 5.65
N ARG A 27 -7.07 7.68 5.21
CA ARG A 27 -8.53 7.58 5.22
C ARG A 27 -9.01 6.45 4.32
N ASN A 28 -8.39 6.28 3.17
CA ASN A 28 -8.76 5.23 2.22
C ASN A 28 -8.47 3.84 2.81
N PHE A 29 -7.31 3.65 3.41
CA PHE A 29 -6.96 2.37 4.05
C PHE A 29 -7.84 2.09 5.26
N ALA A 30 -8.20 3.11 6.03
CA ALA A 30 -9.14 2.95 7.14
C ALA A 30 -10.52 2.50 6.65
N HIS A 31 -10.99 3.06 5.54
CA HIS A 31 -12.26 2.65 4.93
C HIS A 31 -12.21 1.19 4.48
N ILE A 32 -11.15 0.81 3.77
CA ILE A 32 -10.97 -0.59 3.32
C ILE A 32 -10.94 -1.53 4.52
N ALA A 33 -10.23 -1.14 5.58
CA ALA A 33 -10.14 -1.95 6.80
C ALA A 33 -11.52 -2.21 7.39
N ARG A 34 -12.38 -1.19 7.45
CA ARG A 34 -13.76 -1.34 7.94
C ARG A 34 -14.58 -2.30 7.07
N VAL A 35 -14.47 -2.16 5.76
CA VAL A 35 -15.20 -3.01 4.81
C VAL A 35 -14.74 -4.47 4.94
N TRP A 36 -13.44 -4.70 4.95
CA TRP A 36 -12.88 -6.06 5.06
C TRP A 36 -13.18 -6.69 6.41
N SER A 37 -13.12 -5.91 7.49
CA SER A 37 -13.49 -6.39 8.82
C SER A 37 -14.93 -6.89 8.85
N ALA A 38 -15.84 -6.14 8.24
CA ALA A 38 -17.24 -6.52 8.19
C ALA A 38 -17.46 -7.78 7.36
N ARG A 39 -16.76 -7.93 6.23
CA ARG A 39 -16.92 -9.09 5.35
C ARG A 39 -16.37 -10.36 5.94
N ILE A 40 -15.23 -10.27 6.62
CA ILE A 40 -14.50 -11.45 7.12
C ILE A 40 -14.94 -11.82 8.53
N GLY A 41 -15.45 -10.85 9.30
CA GLY A 41 -15.87 -11.06 10.69
C GLY A 41 -14.71 -11.03 11.67
N VAL A 42 -13.57 -10.47 11.27
CA VAL A 42 -12.38 -10.30 12.12
C VAL A 42 -11.90 -8.87 11.94
N THR A 43 -11.43 -8.25 13.01
CA THR A 43 -10.91 -6.88 12.92
C THR A 43 -9.65 -6.84 12.06
N ILE A 44 -9.68 -6.02 11.01
CA ILE A 44 -8.56 -5.72 10.13
C ILE A 44 -8.22 -4.24 10.32
N THR A 45 -6.95 -3.94 10.57
CA THR A 45 -6.47 -2.57 10.75
C THR A 45 -6.00 -1.97 9.43
N PRO A 46 -5.88 -0.62 9.33
CA PRO A 46 -5.38 0.01 8.10
C PRO A 46 -3.99 -0.47 7.69
N GLU A 47 -3.05 -0.62 8.64
CA GLU A 47 -1.72 -1.14 8.30
C GLU A 47 -1.77 -2.59 7.84
N GLN A 48 -2.72 -3.39 8.36
CA GLN A 48 -2.92 -4.76 7.88
C GLN A 48 -3.45 -4.78 6.45
N VAL A 49 -4.28 -3.80 6.06
CA VAL A 49 -4.70 -3.64 4.66
C VAL A 49 -3.47 -3.46 3.77
N CYS A 50 -2.52 -2.63 4.19
CA CYS A 50 -1.29 -2.41 3.41
C CYS A 50 -0.48 -3.70 3.27
N ILE A 51 -0.38 -4.51 4.34
CA ILE A 51 0.31 -5.80 4.28
C ILE A 51 -0.39 -6.75 3.31
N LEU A 52 -1.71 -6.82 3.37
CA LEU A 52 -2.49 -7.70 2.50
C LEU A 52 -2.39 -7.27 1.03
N MET A 53 -2.36 -5.97 0.76
CA MET A 53 -2.16 -5.47 -0.60
C MET A 53 -0.74 -5.75 -1.09
N ASP A 54 0.27 -5.70 -0.20
CA ASP A 54 1.61 -6.13 -0.55
C ASP A 54 1.65 -7.62 -0.92
N ASP A 55 0.87 -8.45 -0.23
CA ASP A 55 0.75 -9.87 -0.57
C ASP A 55 0.21 -10.06 -1.99
N VAL A 56 -0.77 -9.25 -2.40
CA VAL A 56 -1.30 -9.28 -3.77
C VAL A 56 -0.19 -8.97 -4.77
N LYS A 57 0.61 -7.95 -4.49
CA LYS A 57 1.72 -7.57 -5.36
C LYS A 57 2.83 -8.60 -5.36
N SER A 58 3.06 -9.27 -4.25
CA SER A 58 4.01 -10.40 -4.19
C SER A 58 3.59 -11.52 -5.14
N ALA A 59 2.30 -11.86 -5.15
CA ALA A 59 1.79 -12.89 -6.05
C ALA A 59 1.95 -12.50 -7.52
N ARG A 60 1.68 -11.24 -7.84
CA ARG A 60 1.85 -10.73 -9.21
C ARG A 60 3.31 -10.67 -9.63
N ALA A 61 4.20 -10.27 -8.72
CA ALA A 61 5.64 -10.25 -9.00
C ALA A 61 6.20 -11.67 -9.19
N TRP A 62 5.64 -12.64 -8.47
CA TRP A 62 6.03 -14.04 -8.64
C TRP A 62 5.75 -14.52 -10.06
N GLY A 63 4.58 -14.17 -10.61
CA GLY A 63 4.20 -14.55 -11.97
C GLY A 63 4.84 -13.71 -13.06
N ASN A 64 5.18 -12.45 -12.76
CA ASN A 64 5.77 -11.52 -13.73
C ASN A 64 6.79 -10.59 -13.06
N PRO A 65 7.99 -11.13 -12.72
CA PRO A 65 8.98 -10.34 -11.98
C PRO A 65 9.60 -9.20 -12.78
N LYS A 66 9.41 -9.15 -14.09
CA LYS A 66 9.95 -8.07 -14.93
C LYS A 66 9.05 -6.84 -14.97
N HIS A 67 7.82 -6.95 -14.48
CA HIS A 67 6.88 -5.82 -14.46
C HIS A 67 7.20 -4.91 -13.27
N ALA A 68 7.86 -3.80 -13.55
CA ALA A 68 8.39 -2.89 -12.53
C ALA A 68 7.34 -2.38 -11.56
N ASP A 69 6.10 -2.12 -12.02
CA ASP A 69 5.02 -1.61 -11.18
C ASP A 69 4.73 -2.50 -9.98
N ASN A 70 4.89 -3.81 -10.10
CA ASN A 70 4.67 -4.71 -8.97
C ASN A 70 5.62 -4.39 -7.81
N TRP A 71 6.89 -4.13 -8.14
CA TRP A 71 7.91 -3.80 -7.13
C TRP A 71 7.70 -2.39 -6.57
N VAL A 72 7.35 -1.44 -7.44
CA VAL A 72 7.02 -0.06 -7.04
C VAL A 72 5.83 -0.08 -6.06
N ASP A 73 4.78 -0.81 -6.38
CA ASP A 73 3.58 -0.89 -5.55
C ASP A 73 3.86 -1.54 -4.19
N LYS A 74 4.72 -2.58 -4.17
CA LYS A 74 5.15 -3.19 -2.90
C LYS A 74 5.82 -2.16 -1.99
N CYS A 75 6.73 -1.37 -2.54
CA CYS A 75 7.38 -0.29 -1.79
C CYS A 75 6.36 0.74 -1.29
N GLY A 76 5.39 1.09 -2.12
CA GLY A 76 4.35 2.04 -1.76
C GLY A 76 3.48 1.56 -0.60
N TYR A 77 3.00 0.33 -0.67
CA TYR A 77 2.20 -0.23 0.43
C TYR A 77 3.01 -0.37 1.71
N ALA A 78 4.27 -0.77 1.60
CA ALA A 78 5.15 -0.86 2.77
C ALA A 78 5.35 0.51 3.42
N ALA A 79 5.57 1.54 2.62
CA ALA A 79 5.75 2.90 3.13
C ALA A 79 4.48 3.42 3.82
N CYS A 80 3.32 3.25 3.20
CA CYS A 80 2.05 3.68 3.77
C CYS A 80 1.73 2.94 5.07
N GLY A 81 1.87 1.61 5.05
CA GLY A 81 1.62 0.79 6.24
C GLY A 81 2.57 1.11 7.37
N GLY A 82 3.84 1.31 7.04
CA GLY A 82 4.86 1.68 8.02
C GLY A 82 4.57 3.02 8.67
N GLU A 83 4.17 4.02 7.89
CA GLU A 83 3.81 5.33 8.43
C GLU A 83 2.61 5.24 9.36
N ILE A 84 1.55 4.55 8.93
CA ILE A 84 0.36 4.38 9.76
C ILE A 84 0.72 3.71 11.08
N ALA A 85 1.47 2.63 11.04
CA ALA A 85 1.81 1.84 12.21
C ALA A 85 2.73 2.58 13.17
N THR A 86 3.71 3.32 12.66
CA THR A 86 4.74 3.95 13.50
C THR A 86 4.38 5.36 13.94
N GLU A 87 3.53 6.06 13.20
CA GLU A 87 3.14 7.43 13.52
C GLU A 87 1.72 7.54 14.05
N GLY A 88 1.00 6.43 14.16
CA GLY A 88 -0.35 6.41 14.68
C GLY A 88 -1.37 7.07 13.77
N LYS A 89 -1.12 7.14 12.47
CA LYS A 89 -2.01 7.74 11.49
C LYS A 89 -2.96 6.69 10.92
N ASP A 90 -3.84 6.22 11.73
CA ASP A 90 -4.79 5.18 11.32
C ASP A 90 -6.16 5.75 10.93
N ALA A 91 -6.29 7.05 10.93
CA ALA A 91 -7.49 7.79 10.55
C ALA A 91 -8.80 7.07 10.87
#